data_611edc79b421642ccb49855cb9c48864
#
_entry.id   611edc79b421642ccb49855cb9c48864
#
_cell.length_a   1.000
_cell.length_b   1.000
_cell.length_c   1.000
_cell.angle_alpha   90.00
_cell.angle_beta   90.00
_cell.angle_gamma   90.00
#
_symmetry.space_group_name_H-M   'P 1'
#
loop_
_entity.id
_entity.type
_entity.pdbx_description
1 polymer ?
#
loop_
_entity_poly.entity_id
_entity_poly.type
_entity_poly.pdbx_seq_one_letter_code
_entity_poly.pdbx_strand_id
1 'polypeptide(L)'
;MLGGADGEGAGFGIAMSGLNGGRLNIAACSLGGAQAAFDKAGAYVRDRQAFGGSLLDEPTVRFTLADMATGLQTSRMLLWRAASALDDDDADKVELCAMAKRYVTDTCFEVADQALQLHGGYGYLREYGLEKIVRDLRVHRILEGTNEIMRLVIGRAEAARFRATV
;
A
#
# COMPACT_ATOMS: atom_id res chain seq x y z
N MET A 1 11.75 -7.24 -31.53
CA MET A 1 10.52 -6.40 -31.44
C MET A 1 9.60 -7.07 -30.42
N LEU A 2 9.04 -6.30 -29.50
CA LEU A 2 8.02 -6.80 -28.55
C LEU A 2 6.77 -7.24 -29.35
N GLY A 3 6.29 -8.48 -29.12
CA GLY A 3 5.14 -9.04 -29.86
C GLY A 3 5.48 -9.77 -31.15
N GLY A 4 6.77 -9.96 -31.48
CA GLY A 4 7.18 -10.64 -32.71
C GLY A 4 6.89 -9.85 -34.00
N ALA A 5 6.79 -10.54 -35.11
CA ALA A 5 6.56 -9.92 -36.43
C ALA A 5 5.16 -9.26 -36.56
N ASP A 6 4.17 -9.80 -35.86
CA ASP A 6 2.77 -9.32 -35.86
C ASP A 6 2.47 -8.29 -34.76
N GLY A 7 3.48 -7.89 -33.99
CA GLY A 7 3.35 -6.97 -32.84
C GLY A 7 3.45 -5.50 -33.17
N GLU A 8 3.51 -5.13 -34.45
CA GLU A 8 3.58 -3.73 -34.86
C GLU A 8 2.28 -2.99 -34.46
N GLY A 9 2.40 -1.90 -33.70
CA GLY A 9 1.25 -1.17 -33.14
C GLY A 9 0.72 -1.69 -31.79
N ALA A 10 1.10 -2.92 -31.34
CA ALA A 10 0.59 -3.51 -30.10
C ALA A 10 1.39 -3.10 -28.84
N GLY A 11 2.50 -2.37 -28.98
CA GLY A 11 3.44 -2.03 -27.89
C GLY A 11 2.80 -1.36 -26.68
N PHE A 12 1.83 -0.45 -26.89
CA PHE A 12 1.10 0.19 -25.82
C PHE A 12 0.25 -0.81 -24.99
N GLY A 13 -0.47 -1.71 -25.67
CA GLY A 13 -1.28 -2.75 -25.01
C GLY A 13 -0.40 -3.70 -24.17
N ILE A 14 0.75 -4.12 -24.73
CA ILE A 14 1.72 -4.97 -24.04
C ILE A 14 2.27 -4.27 -22.79
N ALA A 15 2.64 -2.99 -22.89
CA ALA A 15 3.12 -2.22 -21.76
C ALA A 15 2.04 -2.07 -20.67
N MET A 16 0.79 -1.77 -21.06
CA MET A 16 -0.33 -1.64 -20.12
C MET A 16 -0.67 -2.95 -19.40
N SER A 17 -0.59 -4.10 -20.07
CA SER A 17 -0.83 -5.40 -19.43
C SER A 17 0.19 -5.73 -18.34
N GLY A 18 1.47 -5.35 -18.53
CA GLY A 18 2.52 -5.52 -17.54
C GLY A 18 2.35 -4.64 -16.28
N LEU A 19 1.69 -3.48 -16.41
CA LEU A 19 1.51 -2.56 -15.28
C LEU A 19 0.61 -3.11 -14.16
N ASN A 20 -0.32 -4.02 -14.44
CA ASN A 20 -1.16 -4.59 -13.39
C ASN A 20 -0.33 -5.41 -12.39
N GLY A 21 0.59 -6.24 -12.87
CA GLY A 21 1.55 -6.95 -12.02
C GLY A 21 2.47 -5.99 -11.26
N GLY A 22 2.99 -4.94 -11.91
CA GLY A 22 3.80 -3.90 -11.28
C GLY A 22 3.07 -3.17 -10.15
N ARG A 23 1.80 -2.82 -10.34
CA ARG A 23 0.94 -2.20 -9.31
C ARG A 23 0.79 -3.08 -8.07
N LEU A 24 0.54 -4.38 -8.25
CA LEU A 24 0.45 -5.34 -7.14
C LEU A 24 1.78 -5.52 -6.43
N ASN A 25 2.89 -5.58 -7.16
CA ASN A 25 4.23 -5.68 -6.58
C ASN A 25 4.56 -4.48 -5.68
N ILE A 26 4.27 -3.26 -6.13
CA ILE A 26 4.48 -2.04 -5.32
C ILE A 26 3.55 -2.02 -4.09
N ALA A 27 2.31 -2.47 -4.22
CA ALA A 27 1.40 -2.63 -3.09
C ALA A 27 1.93 -3.66 -2.07
N ALA A 28 2.44 -4.81 -2.54
CA ALA A 28 3.04 -5.83 -1.69
C ALA A 28 4.30 -5.33 -0.95
N CYS A 29 5.18 -4.62 -1.67
CA CYS A 29 6.35 -3.98 -1.05
C CYS A 29 5.94 -2.97 0.04
N SER A 30 4.88 -2.18 -0.21
CA SER A 30 4.35 -1.23 0.77
C SER A 30 3.84 -1.96 2.02
N LEU A 31 3.08 -3.04 1.82
CA LEU A 31 2.54 -3.83 2.92
C LEU A 31 3.64 -4.46 3.77
N GLY A 32 4.68 -5.02 3.15
CA GLY A 32 5.85 -5.58 3.86
C GLY A 32 6.60 -4.53 4.66
N GLY A 33 6.87 -3.36 4.08
CA GLY A 33 7.54 -2.26 4.76
C GLY A 33 6.72 -1.72 5.95
N ALA A 34 5.42 -1.54 5.77
CA ALA A 34 4.52 -1.08 6.83
C ALA A 34 4.38 -2.12 7.97
N GLN A 35 4.33 -3.42 7.64
CA GLN A 35 4.33 -4.48 8.65
C GLN A 35 5.61 -4.43 9.50
N ALA A 36 6.78 -4.31 8.86
CA ALA A 36 8.05 -4.19 9.58
C ALA A 36 8.10 -2.93 10.48
N ALA A 37 7.54 -1.81 10.03
CA ALA A 37 7.44 -0.60 10.84
C ALA A 37 6.50 -0.79 12.03
N PHE A 38 5.35 -1.43 11.84
CA PHE A 38 4.40 -1.77 12.90
C PHE A 38 5.01 -2.66 13.98
N ASP A 39 5.73 -3.72 13.57
CA ASP A 39 6.38 -4.66 14.50
C ASP A 39 7.46 -3.93 15.33
N LYS A 40 8.25 -3.05 14.70
CA LYS A 40 9.22 -2.21 15.40
C LYS A 40 8.55 -1.28 16.41
N ALA A 41 7.45 -0.63 16.02
CA ALA A 41 6.71 0.27 16.88
C ALA A 41 6.12 -0.48 18.10
N GLY A 42 5.52 -1.63 17.88
CA GLY A 42 5.00 -2.49 18.97
C GLY A 42 6.06 -2.88 19.96
N ALA A 43 7.25 -3.31 19.50
CA ALA A 43 8.38 -3.62 20.37
C ALA A 43 8.86 -2.37 21.14
N TYR A 44 9.00 -1.25 20.46
CA TYR A 44 9.46 -0.02 21.10
C TYR A 44 8.51 0.48 22.19
N VAL A 45 7.21 0.56 21.94
CA VAL A 45 6.25 1.09 22.94
C VAL A 45 6.09 0.14 24.14
N ARG A 46 6.31 -1.17 23.96
CA ARG A 46 6.36 -2.15 25.05
C ARG A 46 7.54 -1.88 25.97
N ASP A 47 8.71 -1.60 25.42
CA ASP A 47 9.96 -1.52 26.18
C ASP A 47 10.23 -0.09 26.71
N ARG A 48 9.64 0.93 26.10
CA ARG A 48 9.82 2.33 26.48
C ARG A 48 9.01 2.69 27.72
N GLN A 49 9.72 3.10 28.78
CA GLN A 49 9.11 3.58 30.02
C GLN A 49 8.90 5.10 29.99
N ALA A 50 7.65 5.53 30.24
CA ALA A 50 7.28 6.95 30.42
C ALA A 50 5.94 7.04 31.18
N PHE A 51 5.64 8.18 31.74
CA PHE A 51 4.37 8.45 32.46
C PHE A 51 4.04 7.44 33.58
N GLY A 52 5.04 6.82 34.15
CA GLY A 52 4.89 5.86 35.28
C GLY A 52 4.72 4.39 34.85
N GLY A 53 4.79 4.07 33.55
CA GLY A 53 4.67 2.71 33.03
C GLY A 53 5.24 2.55 31.64
N SER A 54 4.90 1.44 30.98
CA SER A 54 5.19 1.23 29.56
C SER A 54 4.34 2.17 28.71
N LEU A 55 4.87 2.68 27.60
CA LEU A 55 4.05 3.41 26.62
C LEU A 55 2.87 2.57 26.10
N LEU A 56 3.00 1.25 26.06
CA LEU A 56 1.92 0.34 25.67
C LEU A 56 0.71 0.41 26.62
N ASP A 57 0.88 0.87 27.85
CA ASP A 57 -0.21 1.02 28.83
C ASP A 57 -1.11 2.23 28.55
N GLU A 58 -0.60 3.18 27.74
CA GLU A 58 -1.34 4.37 27.38
C GLU A 58 -2.48 4.06 26.40
N PRO A 59 -3.74 4.45 26.70
CA PRO A 59 -4.88 4.17 25.82
C PRO A 59 -4.73 4.71 24.38
N THR A 60 -4.15 5.89 24.23
CA THR A 60 -3.93 6.53 22.92
C THR A 60 -2.96 5.73 22.05
N VAL A 61 -1.91 5.16 22.66
CA VAL A 61 -0.95 4.29 21.97
C VAL A 61 -1.64 3.00 21.50
N ARG A 62 -2.47 2.40 22.34
CA ARG A 62 -3.26 1.20 21.96
C ARG A 62 -4.25 1.48 20.86
N PHE A 63 -4.90 2.66 20.83
CA PHE A 63 -5.80 3.04 19.74
C PHE A 63 -5.03 3.20 18.42
N THR A 64 -3.88 3.86 18.45
CA THR A 64 -3.01 3.97 17.27
C THR A 64 -2.59 2.60 16.74
N LEU A 65 -2.16 1.68 17.62
CA LEU A 65 -1.81 0.31 17.22
C LEU A 65 -3.01 -0.45 16.63
N ALA A 66 -4.22 -0.26 17.17
CA ALA A 66 -5.44 -0.88 16.64
C ALA A 66 -5.76 -0.39 15.23
N ASP A 67 -5.67 0.92 14.99
CA ASP A 67 -5.89 1.52 13.66
C ASP A 67 -4.83 1.04 12.65
N MET A 68 -3.55 1.01 13.05
CA MET A 68 -2.46 0.49 12.21
C MET A 68 -2.69 -0.98 11.86
N ALA A 69 -3.04 -1.83 12.83
CA ALA A 69 -3.32 -3.25 12.61
C ALA A 69 -4.52 -3.45 11.67
N THR A 70 -5.59 -2.66 11.84
CA THR A 70 -6.76 -2.70 10.96
C THR A 70 -6.39 -2.30 9.53
N GLY A 71 -5.61 -1.23 9.37
CA GLY A 71 -5.12 -0.78 8.06
C GLY A 71 -4.27 -1.83 7.34
N LEU A 72 -3.39 -2.53 8.06
CA LEU A 72 -2.59 -3.63 7.51
C LEU A 72 -3.46 -4.82 7.07
N GLN A 73 -4.47 -5.21 7.85
CA GLN A 73 -5.35 -6.32 7.50
C GLN A 73 -6.24 -6.00 6.30
N THR A 74 -6.86 -4.83 6.27
CA THR A 74 -7.67 -4.41 5.11
C THR A 74 -6.83 -4.30 3.85
N SER A 75 -5.60 -3.77 3.96
CA SER A 75 -4.64 -3.71 2.85
C SER A 75 -4.29 -5.09 2.31
N ARG A 76 -4.03 -6.05 3.19
CA ARG A 76 -3.71 -7.45 2.83
C ARG A 76 -4.87 -8.12 2.10
N MET A 77 -6.10 -7.96 2.61
CA MET A 77 -7.28 -8.57 2.00
C MET A 77 -7.56 -7.99 0.60
N LEU A 78 -7.45 -6.68 0.43
CA LEU A 78 -7.65 -6.04 -0.88
C LEU A 78 -6.55 -6.45 -1.87
N LEU A 79 -5.29 -6.54 -1.41
CA LEU A 79 -4.18 -7.01 -2.25
C LEU A 79 -4.40 -8.45 -2.72
N TRP A 80 -4.82 -9.35 -1.84
CA TRP A 80 -5.12 -10.74 -2.19
C TRP A 80 -6.28 -10.84 -3.17
N ARG A 81 -7.37 -10.08 -2.97
CA ARG A 81 -8.50 -10.07 -3.91
C ARG A 81 -8.06 -9.60 -5.30
N ALA A 82 -7.22 -8.57 -5.37
CA ALA A 82 -6.73 -8.05 -6.64
C ALA A 82 -5.74 -9.03 -7.32
N ALA A 83 -4.90 -9.73 -6.55
CA ALA A 83 -4.00 -10.75 -7.08
C ALA A 83 -4.79 -11.93 -7.65
N SER A 84 -5.78 -12.47 -6.91
CA SER A 84 -6.65 -13.53 -7.41
C SER A 84 -7.38 -13.13 -8.70
N ALA A 85 -7.93 -11.92 -8.75
CA ALA A 85 -8.58 -11.40 -9.95
C ALA A 85 -7.64 -11.32 -11.17
N LEU A 86 -6.37 -11.00 -10.93
CA LEU A 86 -5.36 -10.96 -12.00
C LEU A 86 -5.01 -12.36 -12.49
N ASP A 87 -4.85 -13.33 -11.57
CA ASP A 87 -4.53 -14.72 -11.87
C ASP A 87 -5.69 -15.43 -12.60
N ASP A 88 -6.93 -15.13 -12.19
CA ASP A 88 -8.16 -15.72 -12.75
C ASP A 88 -8.64 -15.01 -14.04
N ASP A 89 -7.92 -13.99 -14.48
CA ASP A 89 -8.27 -13.16 -15.64
C ASP A 89 -9.65 -12.48 -15.53
N ASP A 90 -10.07 -12.12 -14.30
CA ASP A 90 -11.37 -11.48 -14.02
C ASP A 90 -11.58 -10.20 -14.84
N ALA A 91 -12.83 -9.93 -15.21
CA ALA A 91 -13.21 -8.76 -16.00
C ALA A 91 -12.87 -7.43 -15.30
N ASP A 92 -12.87 -7.39 -13.96
CA ASP A 92 -12.59 -6.23 -13.12
C ASP A 92 -11.12 -6.16 -12.60
N LYS A 93 -10.24 -7.06 -13.07
CA LYS A 93 -8.84 -7.16 -12.62
C LYS A 93 -8.06 -5.83 -12.69
N VAL A 94 -8.24 -5.06 -13.76
CA VAL A 94 -7.52 -3.76 -13.95
C VAL A 94 -7.93 -2.76 -12.88
N GLU A 95 -9.22 -2.70 -12.60
CA GLU A 95 -9.82 -1.83 -11.59
C GLU A 95 -9.37 -2.24 -10.19
N LEU A 96 -9.45 -3.54 -9.87
CA LEU A 96 -9.01 -4.09 -8.58
C LEU A 96 -7.51 -3.88 -8.34
N CYS A 97 -6.66 -4.05 -9.35
CA CYS A 97 -5.23 -3.76 -9.24
C CYS A 97 -4.99 -2.26 -8.96
N ALA A 98 -5.77 -1.37 -9.59
CA ALA A 98 -5.68 0.06 -9.33
C ALA A 98 -6.17 0.42 -7.93
N MET A 99 -7.27 -0.18 -7.46
CA MET A 99 -7.79 -0.03 -6.09
C MET A 99 -6.77 -0.49 -5.06
N ALA A 100 -6.22 -1.70 -5.24
CA ALA A 100 -5.22 -2.26 -4.33
C ALA A 100 -3.97 -1.38 -4.26
N LYS A 101 -3.40 -1.00 -5.42
CA LYS A 101 -2.22 -0.13 -5.47
C LYS A 101 -2.47 1.17 -4.72
N ARG A 102 -3.56 1.88 -5.02
CA ARG A 102 -3.87 3.16 -4.39
C ARG A 102 -4.08 3.03 -2.89
N TYR A 103 -4.99 2.14 -2.49
CA TYR A 103 -5.37 1.99 -1.07
C TYR A 103 -4.20 1.51 -0.23
N VAL A 104 -3.52 0.45 -0.66
CA VAL A 104 -2.43 -0.15 0.11
C VAL A 104 -1.26 0.82 0.26
N THR A 105 -0.87 1.54 -0.81
CA THR A 105 0.25 2.48 -0.71
C THR A 105 -0.07 3.71 0.14
N ASP A 106 -1.32 4.20 0.14
CA ASP A 106 -1.75 5.29 1.02
C ASP A 106 -1.76 4.82 2.48
N THR A 107 -2.47 3.73 2.79
CA THR A 107 -2.62 3.19 4.14
C THR A 107 -1.27 2.75 4.75
N CYS A 108 -0.45 2.05 3.98
CA CYS A 108 0.86 1.59 4.46
C CYS A 108 1.84 2.73 4.72
N PHE A 109 1.77 3.81 3.97
CA PHE A 109 2.53 5.01 4.27
C PHE A 109 2.09 5.62 5.61
N GLU A 110 0.79 5.73 5.86
CA GLU A 110 0.24 6.22 7.14
C GLU A 110 0.67 5.34 8.31
N VAL A 111 0.64 4.02 8.16
CA VAL A 111 1.14 3.08 9.18
C VAL A 111 2.62 3.31 9.49
N ALA A 112 3.45 3.49 8.47
CA ALA A 112 4.89 3.75 8.66
C ALA A 112 5.15 5.10 9.33
N ASP A 113 4.39 6.13 8.98
CA ASP A 113 4.46 7.46 9.59
C ASP A 113 4.06 7.42 11.07
N GLN A 114 2.95 6.73 11.40
CA GLN A 114 2.53 6.51 12.78
C GLN A 114 3.55 5.69 13.59
N ALA A 115 4.18 4.69 12.98
CA ALA A 115 5.24 3.91 13.62
C ALA A 115 6.44 4.80 13.99
N LEU A 116 6.84 5.71 13.10
CA LEU A 116 7.86 6.71 13.37
C LEU A 116 7.40 7.65 14.49
N GLN A 117 6.17 8.13 14.45
CA GLN A 117 5.59 9.02 15.47
C GLN A 117 5.63 8.39 16.86
N LEU A 118 5.29 7.09 16.99
CA LEU A 118 5.34 6.36 18.26
C LEU A 118 6.76 6.25 18.84
N HIS A 119 7.80 6.32 18.01
CA HIS A 119 9.20 6.35 18.46
C HIS A 119 9.65 7.76 18.92
N GLY A 120 8.88 8.82 18.59
CA GLY A 120 9.27 10.19 18.85
C GLY A 120 10.58 10.53 18.16
N GLY A 121 11.47 11.28 18.83
CA GLY A 121 12.77 11.67 18.29
C GLY A 121 13.67 10.50 17.88
N TYR A 122 13.54 9.34 18.52
CA TYR A 122 14.29 8.14 18.16
C TYR A 122 13.89 7.59 16.79
N GLY A 123 12.65 7.75 16.35
CA GLY A 123 12.20 7.33 15.02
C GLY A 123 12.90 8.05 13.87
N TYR A 124 13.49 9.20 14.13
CA TYR A 124 14.26 9.99 13.16
C TYR A 124 15.72 9.55 13.03
N LEU A 125 16.20 8.72 13.96
CA LEU A 125 17.59 8.24 13.96
C LEU A 125 17.74 7.03 13.03
N ARG A 126 18.86 6.99 12.28
CA ARG A 126 19.17 5.91 11.32
C ARG A 126 19.19 4.53 11.96
N GLU A 127 19.63 4.44 13.20
CA GLU A 127 19.77 3.21 13.98
C GLU A 127 18.43 2.49 14.18
N TYR A 128 17.33 3.21 14.23
CA TYR A 128 15.99 2.65 14.34
C TYR A 128 15.38 2.26 12.98
N GLY A 129 15.83 2.90 11.90
CA GLY A 129 15.49 2.57 10.52
C GLY A 129 14.06 2.94 10.10
N LEU A 130 13.27 3.62 10.96
CA LEU A 130 11.89 4.04 10.62
C LEU A 130 11.89 5.14 9.56
N GLU A 131 12.80 6.11 9.67
CA GLU A 131 12.91 7.21 8.71
C GLU A 131 13.14 6.70 7.27
N LYS A 132 13.92 5.61 7.15
CA LYS A 132 14.17 4.97 5.87
C LYS A 132 12.88 4.34 5.32
N ILE A 133 12.14 3.61 6.15
CA ILE A 133 10.89 2.96 5.74
C ILE A 133 9.88 4.03 5.29
N VAL A 134 9.70 5.12 6.03
CA VAL A 134 8.80 6.23 5.65
C VAL A 134 9.19 6.82 4.30
N ARG A 135 10.48 7.08 4.08
CA ARG A 135 10.99 7.60 2.80
C ARG A 135 10.79 6.62 1.65
N ASP A 136 11.05 5.33 1.87
CA ASP A 136 10.87 4.29 0.85
C ASP A 136 9.38 4.15 0.48
N LEU A 137 8.48 4.11 1.46
CA LEU A 137 7.05 3.97 1.19
C LEU A 137 6.43 5.24 0.57
N ARG A 138 7.03 6.42 0.80
CA ARG A 138 6.53 7.67 0.20
C ARG A 138 6.54 7.63 -1.33
N VAL A 139 7.54 7.03 -1.96
CA VAL A 139 7.64 6.95 -3.41
C VAL A 139 6.66 5.95 -4.02
N HIS A 140 6.19 4.95 -3.27
CA HIS A 140 5.24 3.95 -3.75
C HIS A 140 3.89 4.55 -4.18
N ARG A 141 3.52 5.70 -3.65
CA ARG A 141 2.33 6.47 -4.08
C ARG A 141 2.49 7.08 -5.48
N ILE A 142 3.72 7.10 -6.02
CA ILE A 142 4.09 7.71 -7.31
C ILE A 142 4.38 6.64 -8.35
N LEU A 143 5.11 5.57 -7.97
CA LEU A 143 5.52 4.49 -8.86
C LEU A 143 4.33 3.73 -9.45
N GLU A 144 4.53 3.10 -10.62
CA GLU A 144 3.52 2.28 -11.33
C GLU A 144 2.22 3.03 -11.65
N GLY A 145 2.36 4.32 -11.86
CA GLY A 145 1.27 5.29 -11.98
C GLY A 145 0.89 5.88 -10.63
N THR A 146 0.78 7.21 -10.59
CA THR A 146 0.45 7.90 -9.34
C THR A 146 -0.93 7.50 -8.81
N ASN A 147 -1.18 7.71 -7.53
CA ASN A 147 -2.48 7.40 -6.93
C ASN A 147 -3.63 8.23 -7.51
N GLU A 148 -3.32 9.39 -8.13
CA GLU A 148 -4.27 10.19 -8.92
C GLU A 148 -4.64 9.45 -10.22
N ILE A 149 -3.67 8.83 -10.90
CA ILE A 149 -3.93 8.01 -12.09
C ILE A 149 -4.75 6.75 -11.71
N MET A 150 -4.49 6.15 -10.56
CA MET A 150 -5.32 5.03 -10.08
C MET A 150 -6.78 5.45 -9.86
N ARG A 151 -7.02 6.64 -9.28
CA ARG A 151 -8.38 7.20 -9.14
C ARG A 151 -9.05 7.41 -10.51
N LEU A 152 -8.29 7.85 -11.52
CA LEU A 152 -8.80 8.01 -12.88
C LEU A 152 -9.21 6.66 -13.50
N VAL A 153 -8.40 5.61 -13.31
CA VAL A 153 -8.72 4.25 -13.79
C VAL A 153 -10.00 3.73 -13.15
N ILE A 154 -10.07 3.77 -11.82
CA ILE A 154 -11.23 3.34 -11.04
C ILE A 154 -12.49 4.13 -11.44
N GLY A 155 -12.39 5.46 -11.45
CA GLY A 155 -13.53 6.34 -11.75
C GLY A 155 -14.09 6.13 -13.16
N ARG A 156 -13.25 5.81 -14.15
CA ARG A 156 -13.70 5.47 -15.51
C ARG A 156 -14.47 4.16 -15.55
N ALA A 157 -14.01 3.13 -14.84
CA ALA A 157 -14.67 1.84 -14.75
C ALA A 157 -16.05 1.98 -14.09
N GLU A 158 -16.13 2.68 -12.95
CA GLU A 158 -17.40 2.94 -12.25
C GLU A 158 -18.37 3.77 -13.12
N ALA A 159 -17.89 4.81 -13.78
CA ALA A 159 -18.74 5.61 -14.65
C ALA A 159 -19.30 4.80 -15.83
N ALA A 160 -18.53 3.87 -16.39
CA ALA A 160 -19.00 2.97 -17.43
C ALA A 160 -20.08 2.01 -16.90
N ARG A 161 -19.87 1.45 -15.70
CA ARG A 161 -20.83 0.56 -15.02
C ARG A 161 -22.18 1.25 -14.78
N PHE A 162 -22.19 2.46 -14.26
CA PHE A 162 -23.43 3.24 -14.04
C PHE A 162 -24.14 3.61 -15.33
N ARG A 163 -23.42 3.84 -16.44
CA ARG A 163 -24.03 4.12 -17.74
C ARG A 163 -24.68 2.88 -18.36
N ALA A 164 -24.17 1.68 -18.08
CA ALA A 164 -24.72 0.42 -18.58
C ALA A 164 -25.97 -0.06 -17.83
N THR A 165 -26.26 0.53 -16.67
CA THR A 165 -27.41 0.15 -15.80
C THR A 165 -28.70 0.90 -16.17
N VAL A 166 -28.70 1.75 -17.20
CA VAL A 166 -29.86 2.46 -17.76
C VAL A 166 -30.32 1.78 -19.04
#